data_d6bb1fcdd61fd8a768bef32ad2c601f2
#
_entry.id   d6bb1fcdd61fd8a768bef32ad2c601f2
#
_cell.length_a   1.000
_cell.length_b   1.000
_cell.length_c   1.000
_cell.angle_alpha   90.00
_cell.angle_beta   90.00
_cell.angle_gamma   90.00
#
_symmetry.space_group_name_H-M   'P 1'
#
loop_
_entity.id
_entity.type
_entity.pdbx_description
1 polymer ?
#
loop_
_entity_poly.entity_id
_entity_poly.type
_entity_poly.pdbx_seq_one_letter_code
_entity_poly.pdbx_strand_id
1 'polypeptide(L)'
;VPDLSLTESDFSRLADEALEEISLAIETRLDDRVEVELQEGVLTLDMEDGGRYHINKHAPNRQIWLSSPKSGAWHFASAAPGEPWVSTRDAGTTLGELLRDEIGAATGIYLELTL
;
A
#
# COMPACT_ATOMS: atom_id res chain seq x y z
N VAL A 1 12.54 6.08 22.70
CA VAL A 1 12.44 5.67 22.22
C VAL A 1 12.15 5.26 21.38
N PRO A 2 12.08 5.08 21.01
CA PRO A 2 11.80 4.73 20.29
C PRO A 2 11.36 4.08 19.55
N ASP A 3 11.11 3.81 19.02
CA ASP A 3 10.67 3.26 18.39
C ASP A 3 10.79 2.64 17.61
N LEU A 4 11.11 2.35 17.39
CA LEU A 4 11.12 1.90 16.78
C LEU A 4 11.05 0.91 16.11
N SER A 5 10.84 0.84 15.98
CA SER A 5 10.16 -0.20 15.31
C SER A 5 11.02 -0.86 14.24
N LEU A 6 11.03 -0.40 13.01
CA LEU A 6 11.85 -1.04 11.99
C LEU A 6 13.19 -0.32 11.83
N THR A 7 14.27 -1.08 11.62
CA THR A 7 15.52 -0.47 11.18
C THR A 7 15.31 0.03 9.76
N GLU A 8 16.18 0.92 9.30
CA GLU A 8 16.10 1.43 7.94
C GLU A 8 16.20 0.29 6.93
N SER A 9 17.08 -0.66 7.17
CA SER A 9 17.25 -1.81 6.28
C SER A 9 16.01 -2.70 6.26
N ASP A 10 15.46 -3.01 7.44
CA ASP A 10 14.24 -3.82 7.51
C ASP A 10 13.06 -3.08 6.87
N PHE A 11 12.95 -1.79 7.12
CA PHE A 11 11.88 -1.00 6.51
C PHE A 11 11.95 -1.08 4.99
N SER A 12 13.14 -0.84 4.42
CA SER A 12 13.28 -0.82 2.97
C SER A 12 12.87 -2.15 2.35
N ARG A 13 13.33 -3.26 2.93
CA ARG A 13 13.00 -4.59 2.44
C ARG A 13 11.51 -4.87 2.55
N LEU A 14 10.93 -4.58 3.71
CA LEU A 14 9.51 -4.90 3.96
C LEU A 14 8.58 -4.00 3.14
N ALA A 15 8.96 -2.73 2.95
CA ALA A 15 8.16 -1.84 2.12
C ALA A 15 8.20 -2.28 0.67
N ASP A 16 9.38 -2.67 0.16
CA ASP A 16 9.48 -3.18 -1.21
C ASP A 16 8.64 -4.44 -1.38
N GLU A 17 8.66 -5.35 -0.40
CA GLU A 17 7.84 -6.56 -0.45
C GLU A 17 6.36 -6.23 -0.47
N ALA A 18 5.94 -5.23 0.31
CA ALA A 18 4.54 -4.82 0.34
C ALA A 18 4.09 -4.27 -1.01
N LEU A 19 4.91 -3.41 -1.62
CA LEU A 19 4.57 -2.85 -2.92
C LEU A 19 4.52 -3.95 -3.99
N GLU A 20 5.43 -4.92 -3.92
CA GLU A 20 5.43 -6.03 -4.86
C GLU A 20 4.21 -6.92 -4.69
N GLU A 21 3.79 -7.15 -3.44
CA GLU A 21 2.60 -7.96 -3.18
C GLU A 21 1.35 -7.29 -3.78
N ILE A 22 1.22 -5.97 -3.59
CA ILE A 22 0.09 -5.24 -4.17
C ILE A 22 0.12 -5.31 -5.68
N SER A 23 1.29 -5.05 -6.27
CA SER A 23 1.44 -5.08 -7.73
C SER A 23 1.05 -6.45 -8.29
N LEU A 24 1.55 -7.52 -7.67
CA LEU A 24 1.27 -8.87 -8.15
C LEU A 24 -0.20 -9.23 -8.01
N ALA A 25 -0.83 -8.85 -6.89
CA ALA A 25 -2.24 -9.15 -6.68
C ALA A 25 -3.12 -8.47 -7.72
N ILE A 26 -2.80 -7.21 -8.05
CA ILE A 26 -3.57 -6.49 -9.06
C ILE A 26 -3.34 -7.05 -10.44
N GLU A 27 -2.09 -7.34 -10.79
CA GLU A 27 -1.80 -7.95 -12.09
C GLU A 27 -2.48 -9.30 -12.26
N THR A 28 -2.58 -10.06 -11.18
CA THR A 28 -3.20 -11.39 -11.23
C THR A 28 -4.72 -11.31 -11.33
N ARG A 29 -5.34 -10.38 -10.61
CA ARG A 29 -6.80 -10.34 -10.46
C ARG A 29 -7.46 -9.29 -11.34
N LEU A 30 -6.74 -8.24 -11.71
CA LEU A 30 -7.32 -7.07 -12.38
C LEU A 30 -6.50 -6.62 -13.59
N ASP A 31 -5.79 -7.54 -14.22
CA ASP A 31 -4.82 -7.27 -15.28
C ASP A 31 -5.34 -6.34 -16.38
N ASP A 32 -6.56 -6.60 -16.87
CA ASP A 32 -7.13 -5.82 -17.97
C ASP A 32 -7.88 -4.56 -17.49
N ARG A 33 -7.98 -4.36 -16.20
CA ARG A 33 -8.84 -3.31 -15.64
C ARG A 33 -8.09 -2.24 -14.89
N VAL A 34 -6.88 -2.54 -14.44
CA VAL A 34 -6.04 -1.60 -13.68
C VAL A 34 -4.65 -1.68 -14.23
N GLU A 35 -4.10 -0.53 -14.63
CA GLU A 35 -2.72 -0.48 -15.08
C GLU A 35 -1.81 -0.27 -13.90
N VAL A 36 -0.76 -1.08 -13.80
CA VAL A 36 0.15 -1.09 -12.67
C VAL A 36 1.54 -0.73 -13.14
N GLU A 37 2.18 0.18 -12.42
CA GLU A 37 3.60 0.48 -12.66
C GLU A 37 4.30 0.53 -11.32
N LEU A 38 5.35 -0.27 -11.16
CA LEU A 38 6.16 -0.27 -9.94
C LEU A 38 7.59 0.05 -10.34
N GLN A 39 8.10 1.18 -9.82
CA GLN A 39 9.43 1.63 -10.20
C GLN A 39 10.06 2.39 -9.05
N GLU A 40 11.23 1.90 -8.59
CA GLU A 40 12.05 2.59 -7.61
C GLU A 40 11.28 2.99 -6.35
N GLY A 41 10.51 2.05 -5.81
CA GLY A 41 9.77 2.30 -4.56
C GLY A 41 8.49 3.10 -4.72
N VAL A 42 8.03 3.29 -5.96
CA VAL A 42 6.77 3.98 -6.23
C VAL A 42 5.87 3.06 -7.03
N LEU A 43 4.69 2.81 -6.50
CA LEU A 43 3.67 2.00 -7.16
C LEU A 43 2.54 2.91 -7.59
N THR A 44 2.19 2.86 -8.87
CA THR A 44 1.09 3.64 -9.42
C THR A 44 0.03 2.69 -9.95
N LEU A 45 -1.23 2.94 -9.60
CA LEU A 45 -2.36 2.15 -10.08
C LEU A 45 -3.31 3.08 -10.81
N ASP A 46 -3.51 2.84 -12.11
CA ASP A 46 -4.46 3.61 -12.91
C ASP A 46 -5.75 2.81 -13.04
N MET A 47 -6.81 3.33 -12.45
CA MET A 47 -8.10 2.66 -12.39
C MET A 47 -8.92 2.94 -13.64
N GLU A 48 -9.89 2.04 -13.92
CA GLU A 48 -10.78 2.20 -15.07
C GLU A 48 -11.55 3.51 -15.04
N ASP A 49 -11.91 3.97 -13.85
CA ASP A 49 -12.71 5.20 -13.70
C ASP A 49 -11.87 6.47 -13.82
N GLY A 50 -10.58 6.33 -14.12
CA GLY A 50 -9.69 7.48 -14.25
C GLY A 50 -8.98 7.86 -12.98
N GLY A 51 -9.31 7.23 -11.87
CA GLY A 51 -8.63 7.49 -10.60
C GLY A 51 -7.24 6.87 -10.58
N ARG A 52 -6.35 7.46 -9.79
CA ARG A 52 -4.97 6.97 -9.70
C ARG A 52 -4.54 6.89 -8.25
N TYR A 53 -3.96 5.75 -7.89
CA TYR A 53 -3.32 5.58 -6.59
C TYR A 53 -1.82 5.75 -6.76
N HIS A 54 -1.22 6.49 -5.83
CA HIS A 54 0.25 6.53 -5.69
C HIS A 54 0.58 5.93 -4.34
N ILE A 55 1.44 4.93 -4.34
CA ILE A 55 1.86 4.27 -3.10
C ILE A 55 3.38 4.22 -3.13
N ASN A 56 4.04 4.90 -2.16
CA ASN A 56 5.49 4.96 -2.18
C ASN A 56 6.07 4.71 -0.80
N LYS A 57 7.28 4.16 -0.78
CA LYS A 57 7.99 4.05 0.48
C LYS A 57 8.63 5.39 0.79
N HIS A 58 8.49 5.81 2.05
CA HIS A 58 9.03 7.08 2.53
C HIS A 58 10.08 6.79 3.59
N ALA A 59 11.33 6.74 3.16
CA ALA A 59 12.44 6.32 4.02
C ALA A 59 12.66 7.21 5.25
N PRO A 60 12.60 8.55 5.14
CA PRO A 60 12.85 9.38 6.32
C PRO A 60 11.94 9.06 7.51
N ASN A 61 10.68 8.75 7.25
CA ASN A 61 9.73 8.42 8.33
C ASN A 61 9.50 6.92 8.48
N ARG A 62 10.15 6.12 7.65
CA ARG A 62 9.95 4.66 7.64
C ARG A 62 8.48 4.30 7.54
N GLN A 63 7.82 4.91 6.57
CA GLN A 63 6.39 4.73 6.34
C GLN A 63 6.12 4.44 4.87
N ILE A 64 4.96 3.83 4.61
CA ILE A 64 4.43 3.77 3.25
C ILE A 64 3.39 4.86 3.15
N TRP A 65 3.54 5.74 2.17
CA TRP A 65 2.62 6.85 1.93
C TRP A 65 1.75 6.50 0.74
N LEU A 66 0.44 6.74 0.90
CA LEU A 66 -0.53 6.42 -0.13
C LEU A 66 -1.38 7.65 -0.42
N SER A 67 -1.57 7.92 -1.71
CA SER A 67 -2.52 8.95 -2.15
C SER A 67 -3.64 8.22 -2.88
N SER A 68 -4.86 8.33 -2.34
CA SER A 68 -6.04 7.67 -2.88
C SER A 68 -6.91 8.66 -3.63
N PRO A 69 -7.47 8.30 -4.81
CA PRO A 69 -8.43 9.17 -5.50
C PRO A 69 -9.77 9.23 -4.77
N LYS A 70 -9.98 8.37 -3.77
CA LYS A 70 -11.24 8.30 -3.04
C LYS A 70 -11.14 8.95 -1.66
N SER A 71 -10.07 8.69 -0.92
CA SER A 71 -9.97 9.10 0.49
C SER A 71 -8.77 9.98 0.81
N GLY A 72 -7.96 10.34 -0.17
CA GLY A 72 -6.85 11.26 0.02
C GLY A 72 -5.59 10.61 0.54
N ALA A 73 -4.85 11.34 1.35
CA ALA A 73 -3.52 10.92 1.78
C ALA A 73 -3.55 10.07 3.04
N TRP A 74 -2.77 9.00 3.01
CA TRP A 74 -2.61 8.09 4.14
C TRP A 74 -1.14 7.78 4.36
N HIS A 75 -0.76 7.62 5.63
CA HIS A 75 0.60 7.19 5.99
C HIS A 75 0.48 5.92 6.84
N PHE A 76 1.24 4.89 6.48
CA PHE A 76 1.20 3.60 7.17
C PHE A 76 2.56 3.25 7.73
N ALA A 77 2.58 2.72 8.94
CA ALA A 77 3.81 2.28 9.60
C ALA A 77 3.63 0.85 10.10
N SER A 78 4.71 0.09 10.13
CA SER A 78 4.71 -1.26 10.68
C SER A 78 5.57 -1.29 11.93
N ALA A 79 5.08 -1.96 12.98
CA ALA A 79 5.78 -2.02 14.27
C ALA A 79 7.00 -2.93 14.22
N ALA A 80 6.97 -3.99 13.41
CA ALA A 80 8.03 -4.98 13.37
C ALA A 80 7.82 -5.87 12.14
N PRO A 81 8.86 -6.62 11.73
CA PRO A 81 8.69 -7.58 10.63
C PRO A 81 7.53 -8.52 10.91
N GLY A 82 6.67 -8.73 9.91
CA GLY A 82 5.50 -9.58 10.04
C GLY A 82 4.26 -8.88 10.57
N GLU A 83 4.38 -7.66 11.06
CA GLU A 83 3.25 -6.89 11.53
C GLU A 83 2.61 -6.12 10.38
N PRO A 84 1.28 -5.82 10.47
CA PRO A 84 0.63 -5.09 9.38
C PRO A 84 1.09 -3.64 9.29
N TRP A 85 0.84 -3.05 8.14
CA TRP A 85 1.08 -1.63 7.92
C TRP A 85 -0.16 -0.87 8.37
N VAL A 86 -0.05 -0.15 9.48
CA VAL A 86 -1.19 0.48 10.17
C VAL A 86 -1.17 1.99 9.94
N SER A 87 -2.35 2.57 9.69
CA SER A 87 -2.48 4.00 9.49
C SER A 87 -2.03 4.79 10.72
N THR A 88 -1.28 5.87 10.49
CA THR A 88 -0.84 6.74 11.57
C THR A 88 -1.95 7.68 12.04
N ARG A 89 -3.03 7.84 11.26
CA ARG A 89 -4.15 8.70 11.65
C ARG A 89 -5.38 7.91 12.09
N ASP A 90 -5.42 6.62 11.78
CA ASP A 90 -6.55 5.76 12.14
C ASP A 90 -6.02 4.36 12.39
N ALA A 91 -5.68 4.07 13.64
CA ALA A 91 -5.02 2.83 14.01
C ALA A 91 -5.84 1.58 13.73
N GLY A 92 -7.14 1.73 13.42
CA GLY A 92 -7.98 0.61 13.06
C GLY A 92 -7.88 0.22 11.58
N THR A 93 -7.17 1.01 10.77
CA THR A 93 -7.09 0.79 9.34
C THR A 93 -5.70 0.34 8.94
N THR A 94 -5.62 -0.78 8.20
CA THR A 94 -4.35 -1.24 7.63
C THR A 94 -4.31 -0.94 6.14
N LEU A 95 -3.10 -0.94 5.59
CA LEU A 95 -2.90 -0.72 4.16
C LEU A 95 -3.67 -1.75 3.33
N GLY A 96 -3.60 -3.01 3.72
CA GLY A 96 -4.30 -4.07 3.00
C GLY A 96 -5.82 -3.88 3.03
N GLU A 97 -6.37 -3.51 4.19
CA GLU A 97 -7.81 -3.29 4.32
C GLU A 97 -8.28 -2.10 3.49
N LEU A 98 -7.52 -1.01 3.51
CA LEU A 98 -7.89 0.17 2.75
C LEU A 98 -7.96 -0.14 1.26
N LEU A 99 -6.93 -0.79 0.74
CA LEU A 99 -6.89 -1.13 -0.69
C LEU A 99 -7.96 -2.16 -1.04
N ARG A 100 -8.17 -3.17 -0.18
CA ARG A 100 -9.21 -4.16 -0.42
C ARG A 100 -10.57 -3.49 -0.56
N ASP A 101 -10.88 -2.60 0.38
CA ASP A 101 -12.20 -1.98 0.42
C ASP A 101 -12.41 -1.00 -0.74
N GLU A 102 -11.42 -0.15 -1.00
CA GLU A 102 -11.57 0.86 -2.05
C GLU A 102 -11.52 0.27 -3.45
N ILE A 103 -10.57 -0.62 -3.69
CA ILE A 103 -10.48 -1.26 -5.00
C ILE A 103 -11.67 -2.20 -5.21
N GLY A 104 -12.09 -2.89 -4.15
CA GLY A 104 -13.27 -3.74 -4.22
C GLY A 104 -14.52 -2.97 -4.56
N ALA A 105 -14.71 -1.80 -3.96
CA ALA A 105 -15.86 -0.96 -4.25
C ALA A 105 -15.84 -0.45 -5.69
N ALA A 106 -14.63 -0.17 -6.23
CA ALA A 106 -14.49 0.37 -7.57
C ALA A 106 -14.61 -0.71 -8.66
N THR A 107 -14.18 -1.93 -8.39
CA THR A 107 -14.04 -2.97 -9.41
C THR A 107 -14.93 -4.19 -9.19
N GLY A 108 -15.45 -4.37 -8.00
CA GLY A 108 -16.21 -5.57 -7.63
C GLY A 108 -15.32 -6.73 -7.22
N ILE A 109 -14.01 -6.56 -7.24
CA ILE A 109 -13.06 -7.61 -6.87
C ILE A 109 -12.30 -7.20 -5.61
N TYR A 110 -12.51 -7.96 -4.54
CA TYR A 110 -11.89 -7.68 -3.25
C TYR A 110 -10.61 -8.50 -3.09
N LEU A 111 -9.48 -7.80 -3.08
CA LEU A 111 -8.17 -8.45 -3.02
C LEU A 111 -7.86 -8.94 -1.61
N GLU A 112 -7.19 -10.08 -1.54
CA GLU A 112 -6.67 -10.60 -0.27
C GLU A 112 -5.22 -10.19 -0.15
N LEU A 113 -4.95 -9.22 0.71
CA LEU A 113 -3.60 -8.69 0.90
C LEU A 113 -3.18 -8.88 2.35
N THR A 114 -1.98 -9.42 2.56
CA THR A 114 -1.47 -9.69 3.91
C THR A 114 -0.62 -8.52 4.43
N LEU A 115 -1.17 -7.31 4.37
CA LEU A 115 -0.41 -6.08 4.67
C LEU A 115 -0.91 -5.36 5.91
#